data_09adf9fd485844fa52af5af2ed6ab3c8
#
_entry.id   09adf9fd485844fa52af5af2ed6ab3c8
#
_cell.length_a   1.000
_cell.length_b   1.000
_cell.length_c   1.000
_cell.angle_alpha   90.00
_cell.angle_beta   90.00
_cell.angle_gamma   90.00
#
_symmetry.space_group_name_H-M   'P 1'
#
loop_
_entity.id
_entity.type
_entity.pdbx_description
1 polymer ?
#
loop_
_entity_poly.entity_id
_entity_poly.type
_entity_poly.pdbx_seq_one_letter_code
_entity_poly.pdbx_strand_id
1 'polypeptide(L)'
;MRLRGVMNAVDQTLSDLLRRVPTCWVRKGIATELPGPSGAAQVQGAIDRWQRFAPVLAALFPDELPDGLIESPLLRIPRLSALHAPPTAPPDLARRLFVKADHALPLAGSIKARGGIYAVLCIAERVSLAARLSGVEDWCLLAGPASRDLFGQHRIVVGSTGNLGFAVGLAARALGFQAEVHMSKDAKLWKKERLRRLGVTVVEHESDYSSAVGAARHSAAAVDTAHFIDDERSEDLFFGYSAAAARLAEQLLESAVTVSADTPLCIYLPCGVGGAPAGVLYGLRSLLGPHVWGFFAEPTASPCMLMRLLGAPANASVYDLGLDNRTAADGLAVACASDLAFQSIAHQVTAAYTVTDGEMFDWIRKAWSTEGLRLEPAAATSLAGALDRAWMHPA
;
A
#
# COMPACT_ATOMS: atom_id res chain seq x y z
N MET A 1 -3.70 -29.47 27.62
CA MET A 1 -2.74 -29.77 26.54
C MET A 1 -2.82 -28.78 25.35
N ARG A 2 -4.03 -28.35 24.88
CA ARG A 2 -4.18 -27.38 23.77
C ARG A 2 -3.64 -25.97 24.05
N LEU A 3 -3.76 -25.43 25.25
CA LEU A 3 -3.28 -24.10 25.61
C LEU A 3 -1.74 -23.99 25.63
N ARG A 4 -1.02 -25.05 26.03
CA ARG A 4 0.46 -25.07 25.99
C ARG A 4 1.02 -25.02 24.57
N GLY A 5 0.37 -25.66 23.60
CA GLY A 5 0.82 -25.63 22.21
C GLY A 5 0.65 -24.25 21.55
N VAL A 6 -0.37 -23.49 21.93
CA VAL A 6 -0.62 -22.12 21.42
C VAL A 6 0.38 -21.13 21.98
N MET A 7 0.65 -21.18 23.28
CA MET A 7 1.68 -20.36 23.94
C MET A 7 3.06 -20.64 23.33
N ASN A 8 3.42 -21.90 23.17
CA ASN A 8 4.72 -22.26 22.59
C ASN A 8 4.92 -21.75 21.15
N ALA A 9 3.87 -21.70 20.32
CA ALA A 9 3.98 -21.18 18.95
C ALA A 9 4.14 -19.66 18.91
N VAL A 10 3.40 -18.91 19.74
CA VAL A 10 3.57 -17.46 19.88
C VAL A 10 4.95 -17.12 20.44
N ASP A 11 5.40 -17.84 21.45
CA ASP A 11 6.73 -17.66 22.05
C ASP A 11 7.84 -17.94 21.04
N GLN A 12 7.68 -18.97 20.19
CA GLN A 12 8.67 -19.28 19.14
C GLN A 12 8.69 -18.16 18.08
N THR A 13 7.53 -17.71 17.59
CA THR A 13 7.45 -16.62 16.61
C THR A 13 8.08 -15.34 17.16
N LEU A 14 7.81 -15.00 18.42
CA LEU A 14 8.42 -13.85 19.06
C LEU A 14 9.94 -14.00 19.19
N SER A 15 10.42 -15.19 19.57
CA SER A 15 11.86 -15.50 19.65
C SER A 15 12.54 -15.36 18.28
N ASP A 16 11.87 -15.76 17.19
CA ASP A 16 12.40 -15.63 15.84
C ASP A 16 12.44 -14.18 15.38
N LEU A 17 11.42 -13.37 15.71
CA LEU A 17 11.43 -11.93 15.46
C LEU A 17 12.62 -11.24 16.15
N LEU A 18 12.85 -11.53 17.45
CA LEU A 18 13.97 -10.98 18.21
C LEU A 18 15.33 -11.32 17.57
N ARG A 19 15.45 -12.49 16.95
CA ARG A 19 16.67 -12.95 16.27
C ARG A 19 16.73 -12.53 14.80
N ARG A 20 15.73 -11.82 14.28
CA ARG A 20 15.58 -11.44 12.86
C ARG A 20 15.59 -12.66 11.92
N VAL A 21 15.06 -13.79 12.39
CA VAL A 21 14.89 -14.99 11.58
C VAL A 21 13.55 -14.87 10.83
N PRO A 22 13.50 -15.22 9.54
CA PRO A 22 12.24 -15.28 8.81
C PRO A 22 11.22 -16.15 9.55
N THR A 23 10.07 -15.59 9.82
CA THR A 23 9.01 -16.25 10.56
C THR A 23 7.64 -15.91 10.00
N CYS A 24 6.59 -16.60 10.45
CA CYS A 24 5.23 -16.32 10.04
C CYS A 24 4.24 -16.54 11.18
N TRP A 25 3.14 -15.83 11.07
CA TRP A 25 1.92 -16.03 11.83
C TRP A 25 0.81 -16.45 10.86
N VAL A 26 0.07 -17.48 11.19
CA VAL A 26 -1.06 -17.97 10.41
C VAL A 26 -2.31 -17.96 11.29
N ARG A 27 -3.39 -17.40 10.77
CA ARG A 27 -4.69 -17.39 11.43
C ARG A 27 -5.20 -18.82 11.65
N LYS A 28 -5.78 -19.06 12.82
CA LYS A 28 -6.53 -20.30 13.07
C LYS A 28 -7.89 -20.22 12.41
N GLY A 29 -8.11 -21.04 11.39
CA GLY A 29 -9.34 -21.08 10.61
C GLY A 29 -9.44 -19.99 9.52
N ILE A 30 -10.43 -20.13 8.67
CA ILE A 30 -10.69 -19.23 7.55
C ILE A 30 -11.47 -18.01 8.07
N ALA A 31 -11.02 -16.81 7.70
CA ALA A 31 -11.75 -15.57 7.99
C ALA A 31 -12.97 -15.47 7.07
N THR A 32 -14.16 -15.60 7.62
CA THR A 32 -15.44 -15.52 6.88
C THR A 32 -16.06 -14.12 6.95
N GLU A 33 -15.67 -13.30 7.92
CA GLU A 33 -16.20 -11.95 8.08
C GLU A 33 -15.84 -11.05 6.89
N LEU A 34 -16.83 -10.31 6.41
CA LEU A 34 -16.69 -9.35 5.31
C LEU A 34 -16.80 -7.92 5.84
N PRO A 35 -16.29 -6.94 5.10
CA PRO A 35 -16.65 -5.54 5.35
C PRO A 35 -18.16 -5.38 5.40
N GLY A 36 -18.66 -4.69 6.44
CA GLY A 36 -20.10 -4.45 6.58
C GLY A 36 -20.66 -3.57 5.45
N PRO A 37 -22.00 -3.43 5.34
CA PRO A 37 -22.65 -2.66 4.28
C PRO A 37 -22.11 -1.22 4.14
N SER A 38 -21.84 -0.55 5.24
CA SER A 38 -21.24 0.79 5.24
C SER A 38 -19.84 0.80 4.59
N GLY A 39 -19.01 -0.20 4.93
CA GLY A 39 -17.67 -0.31 4.37
C GLY A 39 -17.69 -0.63 2.86
N ALA A 40 -18.59 -1.50 2.42
CA ALA A 40 -18.77 -1.78 0.99
C ALA A 40 -19.23 -0.52 0.22
N ALA A 41 -20.12 0.28 0.81
CA ALA A 41 -20.55 1.55 0.22
C ALA A 41 -19.40 2.57 0.12
N GLN A 42 -18.50 2.61 1.10
CA GLN A 42 -17.31 3.48 1.07
C GLN A 42 -16.32 3.04 -0.02
N VAL A 43 -16.12 1.72 -0.21
CA VAL A 43 -15.30 1.18 -1.33
C VAL A 43 -15.92 1.60 -2.67
N GLN A 44 -17.24 1.42 -2.84
CA GLN A 44 -17.93 1.84 -4.07
C GLN A 44 -17.79 3.36 -4.28
N GLY A 45 -18.01 4.17 -3.24
CA GLY A 45 -17.80 5.62 -3.32
C GLY A 45 -16.37 6.03 -3.71
N ALA A 46 -15.36 5.24 -3.34
CA ALA A 46 -13.99 5.47 -3.78
C ALA A 46 -13.77 5.11 -5.25
N ILE A 47 -14.38 4.01 -5.73
CA ILE A 47 -14.38 3.63 -7.15
C ILE A 47 -15.05 4.71 -8.00
N ASP A 48 -16.24 5.15 -7.59
CA ASP A 48 -17.00 6.20 -8.30
C ASP A 48 -16.22 7.52 -8.33
N ARG A 49 -15.52 7.87 -7.24
CA ARG A 49 -14.69 9.06 -7.19
C ARG A 49 -13.50 8.97 -8.16
N TRP A 50 -12.82 7.84 -8.26
CA TRP A 50 -11.76 7.64 -9.25
C TRP A 50 -12.26 7.84 -10.68
N GLN A 51 -13.45 7.29 -11.02
CA GLN A 51 -14.07 7.47 -12.33
C GLN A 51 -14.42 8.95 -12.59
N ARG A 52 -14.94 9.63 -11.57
CA ARG A 52 -15.30 11.06 -11.65
C ARG A 52 -14.09 11.96 -11.85
N PHE A 53 -12.92 11.58 -11.31
CA PHE A 53 -11.68 12.35 -11.47
C PHE A 53 -10.84 11.94 -12.68
N ALA A 54 -11.19 10.90 -13.43
CA ALA A 54 -10.45 10.51 -14.62
C ALA A 54 -10.28 11.65 -15.65
N PRO A 55 -11.32 12.45 -15.99
CA PRO A 55 -11.14 13.58 -16.90
C PRO A 55 -10.19 14.66 -16.37
N VAL A 56 -10.14 14.89 -15.06
CA VAL A 56 -9.19 15.83 -14.42
C VAL A 56 -7.76 15.34 -14.60
N LEU A 57 -7.53 14.06 -14.35
CA LEU A 57 -6.21 13.45 -14.49
C LEU A 57 -5.75 13.42 -15.96
N ALA A 58 -6.64 13.14 -16.90
CA ALA A 58 -6.33 13.22 -18.32
C ALA A 58 -5.95 14.65 -18.75
N ALA A 59 -6.61 15.67 -18.21
CA ALA A 59 -6.26 17.06 -18.48
C ALA A 59 -4.93 17.49 -17.84
N LEU A 60 -4.59 16.96 -16.66
CA LEU A 60 -3.34 17.29 -15.96
C LEU A 60 -2.12 16.50 -16.48
N PHE A 61 -2.32 15.30 -17.02
CA PHE A 61 -1.28 14.39 -17.46
C PHE A 61 -1.65 13.73 -18.81
N PRO A 62 -1.82 14.54 -19.88
CA PRO A 62 -2.34 14.02 -21.15
C PRO A 62 -1.43 12.98 -21.82
N ASP A 63 -0.14 13.06 -21.60
CA ASP A 63 0.84 12.13 -22.17
C ASP A 63 0.89 10.80 -21.41
N GLU A 64 0.84 10.84 -20.07
CA GLU A 64 0.95 9.66 -19.20
C GLU A 64 -0.39 9.00 -18.91
N LEU A 65 -1.49 9.76 -18.92
CA LEU A 65 -2.85 9.31 -18.59
C LEU A 65 -3.87 9.83 -19.61
N PRO A 66 -3.82 9.42 -20.86
CA PRO A 66 -4.74 9.92 -21.89
C PRO A 66 -6.22 9.63 -21.58
N ASP A 67 -6.50 8.56 -20.82
CA ASP A 67 -7.82 8.17 -20.32
C ASP A 67 -8.06 8.57 -18.85
N GLY A 68 -7.07 9.17 -18.19
CA GLY A 68 -7.13 9.56 -16.78
C GLY A 68 -7.06 8.40 -15.78
N LEU A 69 -6.75 7.18 -16.23
CA LEU A 69 -6.77 6.00 -15.39
C LEU A 69 -5.37 5.67 -14.83
N ILE A 70 -5.27 5.61 -13.51
CA ILE A 70 -4.06 5.12 -12.82
C ILE A 70 -4.20 3.61 -12.63
N GLU A 71 -3.72 2.85 -13.62
CA GLU A 71 -3.90 1.40 -13.64
C GLU A 71 -2.62 0.67 -14.09
N SER A 72 -2.51 -0.60 -13.69
CA SER A 72 -1.40 -1.50 -14.02
C SER A 72 -1.92 -2.82 -14.57
N PRO A 73 -1.16 -3.53 -15.41
CA PRO A 73 -1.55 -4.84 -15.92
C PRO A 73 -1.46 -5.91 -14.83
N LEU A 74 -2.24 -6.98 -15.01
CA LEU A 74 -2.10 -8.25 -14.31
C LEU A 74 -1.26 -9.19 -15.18
N LEU A 75 -0.02 -9.43 -14.79
CA LEU A 75 0.97 -10.17 -15.57
C LEU A 75 1.10 -11.61 -15.09
N ARG A 76 1.03 -12.60 -15.98
CA ARG A 76 1.43 -13.97 -15.66
C ARG A 76 2.95 -14.06 -15.54
N ILE A 77 3.43 -14.89 -14.60
CA ILE A 77 4.87 -15.10 -14.33
C ILE A 77 5.25 -16.58 -14.45
N PRO A 78 5.06 -17.21 -15.64
CA PRO A 78 5.20 -18.65 -15.80
C PRO A 78 6.64 -19.17 -15.62
N ARG A 79 7.65 -18.40 -16.02
CA ARG A 79 9.06 -18.81 -15.91
C ARG A 79 9.53 -18.75 -14.45
N LEU A 80 9.18 -17.69 -13.74
CA LEU A 80 9.47 -17.57 -12.30
C LEU A 80 8.75 -18.65 -11.50
N SER A 81 7.47 -18.91 -11.84
CA SER A 81 6.70 -20.00 -11.25
C SER A 81 7.34 -21.37 -11.46
N ALA A 82 7.80 -21.67 -12.66
CA ALA A 82 8.43 -22.95 -12.99
C ALA A 82 9.75 -23.20 -12.23
N LEU A 83 10.50 -22.14 -11.92
CA LEU A 83 11.75 -22.25 -11.14
C LEU A 83 11.52 -22.68 -9.69
N HIS A 84 10.35 -22.39 -9.14
CA HIS A 84 10.04 -22.58 -7.72
C HIS A 84 8.89 -23.55 -7.46
N ALA A 85 8.29 -24.11 -8.52
CA ALA A 85 7.25 -25.12 -8.36
C ALA A 85 7.82 -26.36 -7.66
N PRO A 86 7.27 -26.80 -6.51
CA PRO A 86 7.68 -28.05 -5.91
C PRO A 86 7.34 -29.22 -6.89
N PRO A 87 8.05 -30.34 -6.81
CA PRO A 87 7.79 -31.51 -7.69
C PRO A 87 6.34 -32.00 -7.64
N THR A 88 5.64 -31.70 -6.54
CA THR A 88 4.24 -32.08 -6.31
C THR A 88 3.25 -30.99 -6.77
N ALA A 89 3.72 -29.88 -7.34
CA ALA A 89 2.86 -28.80 -7.78
C ALA A 89 1.92 -29.24 -8.90
N PRO A 90 0.68 -28.73 -8.92
CA PRO A 90 -0.22 -28.96 -10.04
C PRO A 90 0.43 -28.50 -11.36
N PRO A 91 0.25 -29.24 -12.48
CA PRO A 91 0.86 -28.88 -13.77
C PRO A 91 0.46 -27.48 -14.28
N ASP A 92 -0.64 -26.94 -13.80
CA ASP A 92 -1.18 -25.64 -14.16
C ASP A 92 -0.79 -24.52 -13.19
N LEU A 93 0.01 -24.78 -12.15
CA LEU A 93 0.45 -23.76 -11.18
C LEU A 93 1.07 -22.54 -11.88
N ALA A 94 1.88 -22.78 -12.93
CA ALA A 94 2.49 -21.70 -13.72
C ALA A 94 1.44 -20.77 -14.38
N ARG A 95 0.22 -21.27 -14.59
CA ARG A 95 -0.90 -20.50 -15.15
C ARG A 95 -1.69 -19.74 -14.09
N ARG A 96 -1.49 -20.04 -12.81
CA ARG A 96 -2.24 -19.47 -11.68
C ARG A 96 -1.51 -18.39 -10.93
N LEU A 97 -0.23 -18.14 -11.23
CA LEU A 97 0.56 -17.09 -10.60
C LEU A 97 0.60 -15.83 -11.46
N PHE A 98 0.32 -14.72 -10.79
CA PHE A 98 0.27 -13.40 -11.40
C PHE A 98 1.03 -12.38 -10.54
N VAL A 99 1.51 -11.32 -11.20
CA VAL A 99 1.95 -10.08 -10.57
C VAL A 99 1.01 -8.96 -10.99
N LYS A 100 0.34 -8.32 -10.04
CA LYS A 100 -0.28 -7.02 -10.25
C LYS A 100 0.84 -5.99 -10.31
N ALA A 101 1.11 -5.46 -11.50
CA ALA A 101 2.34 -4.74 -11.80
C ALA A 101 2.34 -3.29 -11.29
N ASP A 102 1.97 -3.06 -10.03
CA ASP A 102 1.89 -1.71 -9.44
C ASP A 102 3.25 -1.00 -9.36
N HIS A 103 4.37 -1.72 -9.55
CA HIS A 103 5.70 -1.13 -9.77
C HIS A 103 5.82 -0.35 -11.10
N ALA A 104 4.88 -0.56 -12.02
CA ALA A 104 4.80 0.11 -13.31
C ALA A 104 3.57 1.04 -13.41
N LEU A 105 2.94 1.39 -12.28
CA LEU A 105 1.85 2.37 -12.28
C LEU A 105 2.33 3.70 -12.87
N PRO A 106 1.53 4.32 -13.75
CA PRO A 106 1.89 5.61 -14.30
C PRO A 106 2.09 6.66 -13.22
N LEU A 107 2.82 7.72 -13.53
CA LEU A 107 3.18 8.86 -12.69
C LEU A 107 4.16 8.50 -11.57
N ALA A 108 3.81 7.64 -10.62
CA ALA A 108 4.60 7.41 -9.42
C ALA A 108 5.41 6.10 -9.42
N GLY A 109 5.10 5.12 -10.27
CA GLY A 109 5.81 3.84 -10.34
C GLY A 109 5.71 2.99 -9.07
N SER A 110 4.63 3.13 -8.32
CA SER A 110 4.37 2.36 -7.09
C SER A 110 2.90 2.41 -6.70
N ILE A 111 2.46 1.46 -5.88
CA ILE A 111 1.10 1.41 -5.31
C ILE A 111 0.70 2.71 -4.59
N LYS A 112 1.67 3.53 -4.17
CA LYS A 112 1.39 4.80 -3.49
C LYS A 112 0.66 5.82 -4.39
N ALA A 113 0.71 5.66 -5.72
CA ALA A 113 -0.14 6.41 -6.64
C ALA A 113 -1.64 6.25 -6.34
N ARG A 114 -2.08 5.02 -6.02
CA ARG A 114 -3.49 4.72 -5.76
C ARG A 114 -4.05 5.44 -4.53
N GLY A 115 -3.30 5.48 -3.42
CA GLY A 115 -3.74 6.19 -2.21
C GLY A 115 -3.37 7.67 -2.23
N GLY A 116 -2.10 7.99 -2.54
CA GLY A 116 -1.56 9.36 -2.42
C GLY A 116 -2.23 10.34 -3.38
N ILE A 117 -2.40 10.00 -4.65
CA ILE A 117 -3.09 10.85 -5.62
C ILE A 117 -4.57 10.98 -5.25
N TYR A 118 -5.22 9.86 -4.87
CA TYR A 118 -6.61 9.88 -4.43
C TYR A 118 -6.85 10.81 -3.24
N ALA A 119 -6.01 10.76 -2.21
CA ALA A 119 -6.12 11.63 -1.04
C ALA A 119 -6.02 13.12 -1.41
N VAL A 120 -5.12 13.46 -2.34
CA VAL A 120 -5.02 14.84 -2.88
C VAL A 120 -6.28 15.24 -3.63
N LEU A 121 -6.85 14.35 -4.45
CA LEU A 121 -8.11 14.62 -5.16
C LEU A 121 -9.28 14.81 -4.18
N CYS A 122 -9.36 14.04 -3.09
CA CYS A 122 -10.34 14.25 -2.03
C CYS A 122 -10.20 15.62 -1.35
N ILE A 123 -8.97 16.09 -1.14
CA ILE A 123 -8.74 17.43 -0.60
C ILE A 123 -9.17 18.49 -1.62
N ALA A 124 -8.82 18.33 -2.90
CA ALA A 124 -9.22 19.24 -3.96
C ALA A 124 -10.74 19.35 -4.08
N GLU A 125 -11.46 18.22 -4.00
CA GLU A 125 -12.92 18.17 -3.95
C GLU A 125 -13.46 18.97 -2.76
N ARG A 126 -12.96 18.73 -1.54
CA ARG A 126 -13.41 19.43 -0.32
C ARG A 126 -13.16 20.93 -0.39
N VAL A 127 -11.98 21.34 -0.85
CA VAL A 127 -11.61 22.77 -0.99
C VAL A 127 -12.51 23.46 -2.02
N SER A 128 -12.74 22.84 -3.17
CA SER A 128 -13.58 23.40 -4.25
C SER A 128 -15.05 23.53 -3.83
N LEU A 129 -15.60 22.53 -3.13
CA LEU A 129 -16.96 22.56 -2.61
C LEU A 129 -17.12 23.65 -1.53
N ALA A 130 -16.16 23.80 -0.63
CA ALA A 130 -16.18 24.84 0.41
C ALA A 130 -16.13 26.25 -0.19
N ALA A 131 -15.36 26.44 -1.26
CA ALA A 131 -15.24 27.69 -1.99
C ALA A 131 -16.42 27.96 -2.97
N ARG A 132 -17.37 27.03 -3.09
CA ARG A 132 -18.49 27.08 -4.07
C ARG A 132 -18.01 27.28 -5.51
N LEU A 133 -16.81 26.82 -5.84
CA LEU A 133 -16.25 26.89 -7.20
C LEU A 133 -16.98 25.97 -8.18
N SER A 134 -17.74 25.04 -7.67
CA SER A 134 -18.46 24.08 -8.48
C SER A 134 -19.83 23.78 -7.85
N GLY A 135 -20.89 24.10 -8.59
CA GLY A 135 -22.06 23.22 -8.62
C GLY A 135 -21.67 22.11 -9.58
N VAL A 136 -21.03 21.08 -9.09
CA VAL A 136 -20.04 20.27 -9.78
C VAL A 136 -20.69 19.30 -10.78
N GLU A 137 -21.09 19.78 -11.91
CA GLU A 137 -21.39 18.94 -13.08
C GLU A 137 -20.13 18.70 -13.94
N ASP A 138 -19.14 19.60 -13.89
CA ASP A 138 -17.87 19.49 -14.66
C ASP A 138 -16.63 19.50 -13.76
N TRP A 139 -16.13 18.33 -13.42
CA TRP A 139 -14.90 18.14 -12.61
C TRP A 139 -13.64 18.57 -13.35
N CYS A 140 -13.65 18.68 -14.71
CA CYS A 140 -12.49 19.17 -15.47
C CYS A 140 -12.09 20.59 -15.05
N LEU A 141 -13.00 21.38 -14.49
CA LEU A 141 -12.72 22.71 -13.94
C LEU A 141 -11.62 22.70 -12.87
N LEU A 142 -11.41 21.56 -12.17
CA LEU A 142 -10.34 21.42 -11.18
C LEU A 142 -8.92 21.50 -11.78
N ALA A 143 -8.76 21.21 -13.06
CA ALA A 143 -7.52 21.40 -13.81
C ALA A 143 -7.34 22.83 -14.34
N GLY A 144 -8.37 23.67 -14.22
CA GLY A 144 -8.41 25.01 -14.79
C GLY A 144 -7.68 26.09 -13.97
N PRO A 145 -7.49 27.30 -14.54
CA PRO A 145 -6.77 28.40 -13.89
C PRO A 145 -7.41 28.85 -12.57
N ALA A 146 -8.74 29.02 -12.51
CA ALA A 146 -9.43 29.48 -11.30
C ALA A 146 -9.24 28.49 -10.12
N SER A 147 -9.25 27.19 -10.39
CA SER A 147 -8.96 26.19 -9.35
C SER A 147 -7.50 26.23 -8.93
N ARG A 148 -6.56 26.47 -9.84
CA ARG A 148 -5.13 26.66 -9.49
C ARG A 148 -4.91 27.84 -8.57
N ASP A 149 -5.58 28.97 -8.80
CA ASP A 149 -5.48 30.16 -7.95
C ASP A 149 -6.01 29.88 -6.54
N LEU A 150 -7.13 29.16 -6.43
CA LEU A 150 -7.67 28.71 -5.14
C LEU A 150 -6.70 27.74 -4.44
N PHE A 151 -6.30 26.67 -5.12
CA PHE A 151 -5.44 25.65 -4.54
C PHE A 151 -4.07 26.20 -4.14
N GLY A 152 -3.57 27.22 -4.84
CA GLY A 152 -2.33 27.92 -4.50
C GLY A 152 -2.33 28.59 -3.12
N GLN A 153 -3.51 28.83 -2.53
CA GLN A 153 -3.68 29.35 -1.17
C GLN A 153 -3.66 28.24 -0.12
N HIS A 154 -3.73 26.96 -0.54
CA HIS A 154 -3.72 25.80 0.33
C HIS A 154 -2.40 25.03 0.21
N ARG A 155 -2.00 24.39 1.31
CA ARG A 155 -0.78 23.58 1.40
C ARG A 155 -1.11 22.14 1.77
N ILE A 156 -0.57 21.19 1.03
CA ILE A 156 -0.64 19.75 1.35
C ILE A 156 0.67 19.35 1.99
N VAL A 157 0.59 18.75 3.18
CA VAL A 157 1.74 18.34 3.99
C VAL A 157 1.69 16.82 4.21
N VAL A 158 2.83 16.14 4.05
CA VAL A 158 2.96 14.71 4.30
C VAL A 158 4.31 14.35 4.89
N GLY A 159 4.35 13.42 5.86
CA GLY A 159 5.56 12.75 6.29
C GLY A 159 5.77 11.48 5.45
N SER A 160 6.94 11.31 4.82
CA SER A 160 7.15 10.15 3.93
C SER A 160 8.64 9.84 3.73
N THR A 161 8.95 8.53 3.61
CA THR A 161 10.29 8.05 3.22
C THR A 161 10.54 8.12 1.71
N GLY A 162 9.53 8.43 0.89
CA GLY A 162 9.73 8.59 -0.56
C GLY A 162 8.51 8.40 -1.44
N ASN A 163 8.05 7.17 -1.63
CA ASN A 163 7.01 6.87 -2.66
C ASN A 163 5.67 7.57 -2.40
N LEU A 164 5.21 7.65 -1.14
CA LEU A 164 3.98 8.37 -0.81
C LEU A 164 4.16 9.86 -1.00
N GLY A 165 5.23 10.45 -0.45
CA GLY A 165 5.54 11.86 -0.62
C GLY A 165 5.66 12.26 -2.09
N PHE A 166 6.22 11.36 -2.93
CA PHE A 166 6.29 11.60 -4.37
C PHE A 166 4.90 11.61 -5.02
N ALA A 167 4.04 10.63 -4.73
CA ALA A 167 2.69 10.55 -5.30
C ALA A 167 1.83 11.76 -4.88
N VAL A 168 1.88 12.13 -3.58
CA VAL A 168 1.18 13.28 -3.02
C VAL A 168 1.72 14.59 -3.62
N GLY A 169 3.05 14.77 -3.60
CA GLY A 169 3.69 15.99 -4.11
C GLY A 169 3.42 16.24 -5.59
N LEU A 170 3.48 15.18 -6.41
CA LEU A 170 3.19 15.26 -7.84
C LEU A 170 1.75 15.72 -8.09
N ALA A 171 0.76 15.07 -7.48
CA ALA A 171 -0.65 15.43 -7.66
C ALA A 171 -0.97 16.82 -7.12
N ALA A 172 -0.44 17.16 -5.93
CA ALA A 172 -0.62 18.47 -5.32
C ALA A 172 -0.08 19.59 -6.23
N ARG A 173 1.13 19.44 -6.74
CA ARG A 173 1.73 20.43 -7.64
C ARG A 173 1.03 20.53 -8.99
N ALA A 174 0.57 19.41 -9.53
CA ALA A 174 -0.19 19.40 -10.78
C ALA A 174 -1.50 20.18 -10.67
N LEU A 175 -2.20 20.05 -9.54
CA LEU A 175 -3.44 20.81 -9.26
C LEU A 175 -3.19 22.28 -8.88
N GLY A 176 -1.98 22.64 -8.48
CA GLY A 176 -1.62 24.02 -8.08
C GLY A 176 -1.45 24.23 -6.58
N PHE A 177 -1.65 23.22 -5.73
CA PHE A 177 -1.36 23.33 -4.30
C PHE A 177 0.11 23.61 -4.00
N GLN A 178 0.38 24.29 -2.89
CA GLN A 178 1.69 24.19 -2.24
C GLN A 178 1.86 22.77 -1.70
N ALA A 179 3.04 22.20 -1.84
CA ALA A 179 3.31 20.84 -1.36
C ALA A 179 4.56 20.81 -0.49
N GLU A 180 4.46 20.17 0.68
CA GLU A 180 5.53 20.04 1.66
C GLU A 180 5.67 18.59 2.08
N VAL A 181 6.87 18.02 1.94
CA VAL A 181 7.17 16.64 2.31
C VAL A 181 8.27 16.62 3.36
N HIS A 182 7.94 16.09 4.53
CA HIS A 182 8.87 15.90 5.64
C HIS A 182 9.54 14.54 5.53
N MET A 183 10.86 14.51 5.53
CA MET A 183 11.67 13.30 5.35
C MET A 183 12.78 13.24 6.39
N SER A 184 13.19 12.04 6.77
CA SER A 184 14.46 11.84 7.48
C SER A 184 15.63 12.29 6.58
N LYS A 185 16.68 12.83 7.18
CA LYS A 185 17.92 13.16 6.44
C LYS A 185 18.55 11.92 5.79
N ASP A 186 18.34 10.74 6.34
CA ASP A 186 18.83 9.47 5.81
C ASP A 186 18.06 8.98 4.58
N ALA A 187 16.94 9.63 4.23
CA ALA A 187 16.22 9.32 3.00
C ALA A 187 17.10 9.54 1.78
N LYS A 188 17.00 8.66 0.79
CA LYS A 188 17.87 8.63 -0.40
C LYS A 188 17.85 9.98 -1.14
N LEU A 189 19.03 10.55 -1.41
CA LEU A 189 19.20 11.87 -2.02
C LEU A 189 18.40 12.02 -3.31
N TRP A 190 18.44 11.01 -4.20
CA TRP A 190 17.72 11.05 -5.46
C TRP A 190 16.20 11.20 -5.30
N LYS A 191 15.60 10.69 -4.20
CA LYS A 191 14.17 10.86 -3.89
C LYS A 191 13.87 12.32 -3.51
N LYS A 192 14.73 12.93 -2.69
CA LYS A 192 14.62 14.34 -2.29
C LYS A 192 14.75 15.26 -3.50
N GLU A 193 15.74 15.01 -4.37
CA GLU A 193 15.94 15.79 -5.59
C GLU A 193 14.77 15.65 -6.57
N ARG A 194 14.21 14.44 -6.70
CA ARG A 194 13.03 14.21 -7.55
C ARG A 194 11.84 15.04 -7.08
N LEU A 195 11.60 15.12 -5.77
CA LEU A 195 10.55 15.98 -5.18
C LEU A 195 10.83 17.47 -5.44
N ARG A 196 12.07 17.93 -5.21
CA ARG A 196 12.45 19.34 -5.43
C ARG A 196 12.26 19.77 -6.89
N ARG A 197 12.54 18.88 -7.85
CA ARG A 197 12.31 19.14 -9.29
C ARG A 197 10.83 19.35 -9.62
N LEU A 198 9.92 18.78 -8.84
CA LEU A 198 8.48 19.01 -8.97
C LEU A 198 8.02 20.33 -8.31
N GLY A 199 8.93 21.09 -7.70
CA GLY A 199 8.59 22.29 -6.92
C GLY A 199 7.96 21.98 -5.55
N VAL A 200 8.23 20.79 -5.01
CA VAL A 200 7.84 20.39 -3.66
C VAL A 200 8.87 20.88 -2.65
N THR A 201 8.42 21.47 -1.55
CA THR A 201 9.26 21.81 -0.40
C THR A 201 9.62 20.52 0.35
N VAL A 202 10.92 20.20 0.43
CA VAL A 202 11.42 19.05 1.19
C VAL A 202 12.01 19.54 2.50
N VAL A 203 11.38 19.18 3.62
CA VAL A 203 11.83 19.49 4.99
C VAL A 203 12.56 18.27 5.54
N GLU A 204 13.85 18.40 5.80
CA GLU A 204 14.70 17.31 6.29
C GLU A 204 14.80 17.35 7.83
N HIS A 205 14.65 16.19 8.46
CA HIS A 205 14.75 15.99 9.91
C HIS A 205 15.97 15.14 10.26
N GLU A 206 16.67 15.52 11.32
CA GLU A 206 17.84 14.79 11.85
C GLU A 206 17.46 13.42 12.45
N SER A 207 16.19 13.23 12.74
CA SER A 207 15.61 12.05 13.38
C SER A 207 14.94 11.11 12.38
N ASP A 208 14.37 10.02 12.89
CA ASP A 208 13.72 8.96 12.13
C ASP A 208 12.40 9.39 11.44
N TYR A 209 11.80 8.45 10.72
CA TYR A 209 10.52 8.64 10.01
C TYR A 209 9.38 9.10 10.94
N SER A 210 9.25 8.49 12.12
CA SER A 210 8.15 8.81 13.05
C SER A 210 8.21 10.26 13.54
N SER A 211 9.40 10.75 13.80
CA SER A 211 9.64 12.16 14.16
C SER A 211 9.32 13.11 13.00
N ALA A 212 9.68 12.73 11.76
CA ALA A 212 9.35 13.52 10.57
C ALA A 212 7.83 13.61 10.36
N VAL A 213 7.09 12.50 10.57
CA VAL A 213 5.61 12.47 10.51
C VAL A 213 5.01 13.35 11.61
N GLY A 214 5.54 13.27 12.85
CA GLY A 214 5.11 14.12 13.96
C GLY A 214 5.28 15.61 13.66
N ALA A 215 6.43 16.00 13.11
CA ALA A 215 6.72 17.37 12.72
C ALA A 215 5.80 17.84 11.58
N ALA A 216 5.54 16.99 10.57
CA ALA A 216 4.61 17.28 9.48
C ALA A 216 3.20 17.55 9.99
N ARG A 217 2.70 16.70 10.89
CA ARG A 217 1.39 16.84 11.54
C ARG A 217 1.30 18.16 12.31
N HIS A 218 2.34 18.52 13.07
CA HIS A 218 2.38 19.77 13.82
C HIS A 218 2.42 21.00 12.91
N SER A 219 3.23 20.96 11.84
CA SER A 219 3.31 22.03 10.83
C SER A 219 1.96 22.30 10.17
N ALA A 220 1.22 21.24 9.82
CA ALA A 220 -0.10 21.39 9.22
C ALA A 220 -1.14 21.92 10.20
N ALA A 221 -1.14 21.46 11.44
CA ALA A 221 -2.11 21.87 12.48
C ALA A 221 -2.01 23.37 12.85
N ALA A 222 -0.91 24.03 12.54
CA ALA A 222 -0.68 25.44 12.82
C ALA A 222 -1.34 26.41 11.83
N VAL A 223 -1.90 25.89 10.69
CA VAL A 223 -2.40 26.72 9.59
C VAL A 223 -3.69 26.13 9.03
N ASP A 224 -4.79 26.87 9.05
CA ASP A 224 -6.12 26.42 8.61
C ASP A 224 -6.19 25.96 7.14
N THR A 225 -5.33 26.52 6.27
CA THR A 225 -5.24 26.16 4.84
C THR A 225 -4.24 25.03 4.57
N ALA A 226 -3.67 24.42 5.63
CA ALA A 226 -2.78 23.28 5.50
C ALA A 226 -3.55 21.95 5.73
N HIS A 227 -3.33 21.00 4.84
CA HIS A 227 -3.97 19.70 4.87
C HIS A 227 -2.90 18.61 5.07
N PHE A 228 -2.95 17.91 6.20
CA PHE A 228 -2.03 16.82 6.50
C PHE A 228 -2.56 15.50 5.95
N ILE A 229 -1.76 14.81 5.14
CA ILE A 229 -2.03 13.44 4.71
C ILE A 229 -1.23 12.50 5.63
N ASP A 230 -1.95 11.80 6.49
CA ASP A 230 -1.42 10.91 7.52
C ASP A 230 -1.45 9.45 7.03
N ASP A 231 -0.29 8.86 6.73
CA ASP A 231 -0.19 7.45 6.26
C ASP A 231 -0.72 6.44 7.31
N GLU A 232 -0.77 6.83 8.58
CA GLU A 232 -1.25 5.99 9.67
C GLU A 232 -2.77 6.07 9.89
N ARG A 233 -3.43 7.19 9.53
CA ARG A 233 -4.81 7.50 9.95
C ARG A 233 -5.74 7.99 8.84
N SER A 234 -5.24 8.17 7.62
CA SER A 234 -6.04 8.72 6.53
C SER A 234 -6.98 7.69 5.93
N GLU A 235 -8.29 7.87 6.13
CA GLU A 235 -9.32 7.11 5.43
C GLU A 235 -9.27 7.34 3.90
N ASP A 236 -8.95 8.55 3.46
CA ASP A 236 -8.79 8.85 2.03
C ASP A 236 -7.71 7.96 1.40
N LEU A 237 -6.54 7.80 2.07
CA LEU A 237 -5.50 6.88 1.61
C LEU A 237 -6.01 5.44 1.57
N PHE A 238 -6.64 4.98 2.63
CA PHE A 238 -7.15 3.62 2.78
C PHE A 238 -8.16 3.27 1.68
N PHE A 239 -9.17 4.12 1.46
CA PHE A 239 -10.18 3.89 0.45
C PHE A 239 -9.64 4.11 -0.97
N GLY A 240 -8.66 4.99 -1.17
CA GLY A 240 -7.95 5.12 -2.44
C GLY A 240 -7.25 3.81 -2.85
N TYR A 241 -6.64 3.10 -1.89
CA TYR A 241 -6.08 1.76 -2.12
C TYR A 241 -7.16 0.71 -2.35
N SER A 242 -8.28 0.77 -1.63
CA SER A 242 -9.36 -0.21 -1.74
C SER A 242 -10.01 -0.23 -3.12
N ALA A 243 -10.07 0.91 -3.80
CA ALA A 243 -10.61 1.04 -5.15
C ALA A 243 -9.85 0.22 -6.21
N ALA A 244 -8.57 -0.14 -5.95
CA ALA A 244 -7.80 -1.03 -6.81
C ALA A 244 -8.48 -2.38 -7.06
N ALA A 245 -9.35 -2.80 -6.14
CA ALA A 245 -10.06 -4.07 -6.21
C ALA A 245 -10.99 -4.17 -7.43
N ALA A 246 -11.61 -3.07 -7.86
CA ALA A 246 -12.52 -3.08 -9.01
C ALA A 246 -11.81 -3.54 -10.28
N ARG A 247 -10.72 -2.87 -10.65
CA ARG A 247 -9.99 -3.22 -11.87
C ARG A 247 -9.30 -4.59 -11.76
N LEU A 248 -8.80 -4.95 -10.58
CA LEU A 248 -8.23 -6.29 -10.39
C LEU A 248 -9.29 -7.39 -10.56
N ALA A 249 -10.52 -7.19 -10.08
CA ALA A 249 -11.61 -8.14 -10.29
C ALA A 249 -11.93 -8.31 -11.78
N GLU A 250 -11.97 -7.22 -12.55
CA GLU A 250 -12.14 -7.26 -14.00
C GLU A 250 -11.01 -8.03 -14.70
N GLN A 251 -9.75 -7.73 -14.34
CA GLN A 251 -8.56 -8.39 -14.91
C GLN A 251 -8.51 -9.89 -14.59
N LEU A 252 -9.01 -10.32 -13.43
CA LEU A 252 -9.16 -11.72 -13.11
C LEU A 252 -10.18 -12.40 -14.02
N LEU A 253 -11.33 -11.76 -14.25
CA LEU A 253 -12.34 -12.25 -15.21
C LEU A 253 -11.80 -12.32 -16.64
N GLU A 254 -11.11 -11.27 -17.12
CA GLU A 254 -10.42 -11.23 -18.42
C GLU A 254 -9.38 -12.38 -18.54
N SER A 255 -8.79 -12.77 -17.43
CA SER A 255 -7.81 -13.88 -17.34
C SER A 255 -8.46 -15.26 -17.15
N ALA A 256 -9.81 -15.35 -17.18
CA ALA A 256 -10.60 -16.56 -16.91
C ALA A 256 -10.36 -17.15 -15.51
N VAL A 257 -10.13 -16.28 -14.52
CA VAL A 257 -9.98 -16.65 -13.10
C VAL A 257 -11.28 -16.39 -12.37
N THR A 258 -11.87 -17.47 -11.80
CA THR A 258 -13.04 -17.39 -10.93
C THR A 258 -12.61 -17.58 -9.48
N VAL A 259 -13.06 -16.69 -8.60
CA VAL A 259 -12.81 -16.77 -7.16
C VAL A 259 -13.98 -17.49 -6.49
N SER A 260 -13.68 -18.62 -5.83
CA SER A 260 -14.69 -19.46 -5.15
C SER A 260 -14.06 -20.21 -3.98
N ALA A 261 -14.85 -21.02 -3.27
CA ALA A 261 -14.36 -21.89 -2.21
C ALA A 261 -13.31 -22.91 -2.73
N ASP A 262 -13.52 -23.44 -3.94
CA ASP A 262 -12.62 -24.42 -4.57
C ASP A 262 -11.39 -23.76 -5.21
N THR A 263 -11.48 -22.47 -5.53
CA THR A 263 -10.43 -21.68 -6.16
C THR A 263 -10.28 -20.33 -5.47
N PRO A 264 -9.78 -20.30 -4.22
CA PRO A 264 -9.61 -19.04 -3.48
C PRO A 264 -8.50 -18.19 -4.12
N LEU A 265 -8.71 -16.88 -4.05
CA LEU A 265 -7.70 -15.90 -4.46
C LEU A 265 -6.73 -15.64 -3.30
N CYS A 266 -5.48 -16.08 -3.43
CA CYS A 266 -4.42 -15.75 -2.51
C CYS A 266 -3.69 -14.48 -2.97
N ILE A 267 -3.72 -13.43 -2.13
CA ILE A 267 -3.06 -12.16 -2.45
C ILE A 267 -1.92 -11.86 -1.46
N TYR A 268 -0.71 -11.72 -1.97
CA TYR A 268 0.50 -11.44 -1.19
C TYR A 268 0.85 -9.96 -1.30
N LEU A 269 0.80 -9.27 -0.19
CA LEU A 269 0.83 -7.82 -0.12
C LEU A 269 2.02 -7.34 0.73
N PRO A 270 2.95 -6.56 0.16
CA PRO A 270 3.98 -5.87 0.94
C PRO A 270 3.35 -4.98 2.00
N CYS A 271 3.78 -5.10 3.26
CA CYS A 271 3.21 -4.40 4.40
C CYS A 271 4.29 -3.57 5.13
N GLY A 272 4.12 -2.26 5.17
CA GLY A 272 4.79 -1.35 6.08
C GLY A 272 3.79 -0.93 7.16
N VAL A 273 3.39 0.35 7.19
CA VAL A 273 2.38 0.87 8.14
C VAL A 273 1.03 0.12 8.05
N GLY A 274 0.74 -0.52 6.94
CA GLY A 274 -0.44 -1.37 6.75
C GLY A 274 -1.55 -0.76 5.89
N GLY A 275 -1.58 0.55 5.64
CA GLY A 275 -2.68 1.21 4.94
C GLY A 275 -2.95 0.66 3.54
N ALA A 276 -1.91 0.49 2.71
CA ALA A 276 -2.05 -0.01 1.35
C ALA A 276 -2.50 -1.49 1.30
N PRO A 277 -1.81 -2.45 1.97
CA PRO A 277 -2.24 -3.84 1.94
C PRO A 277 -3.62 -4.06 2.57
N ALA A 278 -3.94 -3.35 3.65
CA ALA A 278 -5.24 -3.42 4.28
C ALA A 278 -6.35 -2.88 3.36
N GLY A 279 -6.15 -1.72 2.73
CA GLY A 279 -7.13 -1.15 1.80
C GLY A 279 -7.39 -2.08 0.61
N VAL A 280 -6.34 -2.61 -0.03
CA VAL A 280 -6.50 -3.56 -1.16
C VAL A 280 -7.25 -4.82 -0.74
N LEU A 281 -6.86 -5.45 0.39
CA LEU A 281 -7.53 -6.64 0.88
C LEU A 281 -9.00 -6.36 1.23
N TYR A 282 -9.26 -5.22 1.90
CA TYR A 282 -10.60 -4.77 2.25
C TYR A 282 -11.49 -4.60 1.01
N GLY A 283 -10.99 -3.91 -0.02
CA GLY A 283 -11.70 -3.73 -1.29
C GLY A 283 -11.98 -5.04 -2.00
N LEU A 284 -10.99 -5.94 -2.10
CA LEU A 284 -11.16 -7.24 -2.74
C LEU A 284 -12.20 -8.11 -2.01
N ARG A 285 -12.17 -8.14 -0.68
CA ARG A 285 -13.17 -8.88 0.10
C ARG A 285 -14.55 -8.27 0.00
N SER A 286 -14.65 -6.94 -0.15
CA SER A 286 -15.94 -6.27 -0.40
C SER A 286 -16.56 -6.67 -1.73
N LEU A 287 -15.75 -6.88 -2.78
CA LEU A 287 -16.23 -7.17 -4.13
C LEU A 287 -16.29 -8.65 -4.47
N LEU A 288 -15.33 -9.46 -4.01
CA LEU A 288 -15.15 -10.86 -4.38
C LEU A 288 -15.54 -11.84 -3.25
N GLY A 289 -15.85 -11.33 -2.06
CA GLY A 289 -16.35 -12.12 -0.95
C GLY A 289 -15.27 -12.83 -0.12
N PRO A 290 -15.66 -13.88 0.66
CA PRO A 290 -14.82 -14.46 1.70
C PRO A 290 -13.67 -15.32 1.18
N HIS A 291 -13.68 -15.69 -0.09
CA HIS A 291 -12.67 -16.55 -0.70
C HIS A 291 -11.44 -15.79 -1.20
N VAL A 292 -11.25 -14.55 -0.72
CA VAL A 292 -10.01 -13.77 -0.87
C VAL A 292 -9.20 -13.91 0.42
N TRP A 293 -8.00 -14.47 0.31
CA TRP A 293 -7.08 -14.72 1.41
C TRP A 293 -5.88 -13.78 1.31
N GLY A 294 -5.68 -12.95 2.34
CA GLY A 294 -4.65 -11.93 2.39
C GLY A 294 -3.41 -12.36 3.18
N PHE A 295 -2.24 -12.24 2.57
CA PHE A 295 -0.94 -12.56 3.16
C PHE A 295 -0.09 -11.30 3.20
N PHE A 296 0.31 -10.86 4.40
CA PHE A 296 1.11 -9.65 4.57
C PHE A 296 2.59 -9.98 4.68
N ALA A 297 3.41 -9.29 3.88
CA ALA A 297 4.86 -9.48 3.80
C ALA A 297 5.58 -8.29 4.41
N GLU A 298 6.41 -8.52 5.43
CA GLU A 298 7.16 -7.48 6.14
C GLU A 298 8.66 -7.77 6.16
N PRO A 299 9.53 -6.76 6.27
CA PRO A 299 10.96 -6.99 6.52
C PRO A 299 11.19 -7.61 7.91
N THR A 300 12.17 -8.49 8.05
CA THR A 300 12.57 -9.03 9.38
C THR A 300 13.00 -7.93 10.37
N ALA A 301 13.45 -6.79 9.87
CA ALA A 301 13.86 -5.65 10.70
C ALA A 301 12.70 -4.71 11.06
N SER A 302 11.51 -4.89 10.45
CA SER A 302 10.37 -3.96 10.57
C SER A 302 9.01 -4.69 10.54
N PRO A 303 8.75 -5.68 11.42
CA PRO A 303 7.55 -6.52 11.42
C PRO A 303 6.42 -5.92 12.27
N CYS A 304 6.07 -4.63 12.06
CA CYS A 304 5.17 -3.90 12.97
C CYS A 304 3.73 -4.43 12.94
N MET A 305 3.22 -4.86 11.79
CA MET A 305 1.87 -5.44 11.68
C MET A 305 1.83 -6.85 12.26
N LEU A 306 2.85 -7.67 12.02
CA LEU A 306 2.96 -9.01 12.62
C LEU A 306 2.98 -8.94 14.15
N MET A 307 3.71 -7.99 14.73
CA MET A 307 3.67 -7.73 16.17
C MET A 307 2.24 -7.48 16.67
N ARG A 308 1.48 -6.65 15.96
CA ARG A 308 0.07 -6.36 16.31
C ARG A 308 -0.80 -7.61 16.18
N LEU A 309 -0.61 -8.43 15.16
CA LEU A 309 -1.34 -9.69 14.99
C LEU A 309 -1.00 -10.73 16.08
N LEU A 310 0.19 -10.65 16.68
CA LEU A 310 0.59 -11.43 17.84
C LEU A 310 0.07 -10.89 19.17
N GLY A 311 -0.65 -9.75 19.14
CA GLY A 311 -1.29 -9.17 20.34
C GLY A 311 -0.53 -7.99 20.97
N ALA A 312 0.47 -7.43 20.29
CA ALA A 312 1.14 -6.22 20.78
C ALA A 312 0.17 -5.03 20.87
N PRO A 313 0.33 -4.12 21.83
CA PRO A 313 -0.53 -2.95 21.99
C PRO A 313 -0.43 -1.97 20.80
N ALA A 314 -1.42 -1.07 20.68
CA ALA A 314 -1.54 -0.14 19.56
C ALA A 314 -0.30 0.75 19.35
N ASN A 315 0.34 1.14 20.42
CA ASN A 315 1.52 2.00 20.41
C ASN A 315 2.84 1.22 20.40
N ALA A 316 2.79 -0.11 20.25
CA ALA A 316 4.02 -0.91 20.18
C ALA A 316 4.82 -0.58 18.92
N SER A 317 6.12 -0.47 19.11
CA SER A 317 7.11 -0.16 18.08
C SER A 317 8.07 -1.34 17.91
N VAL A 318 8.60 -1.51 16.71
CA VAL A 318 9.68 -2.50 16.48
C VAL A 318 10.92 -2.25 17.35
N TYR A 319 11.11 -1.01 17.80
CA TYR A 319 12.18 -0.66 18.75
C TYR A 319 11.98 -1.31 20.12
N ASP A 320 10.75 -1.61 20.54
CA ASP A 320 10.45 -2.31 21.79
C ASP A 320 10.95 -3.76 21.78
N LEU A 321 11.14 -4.33 20.57
CA LEU A 321 11.81 -5.62 20.36
C LEU A 321 13.35 -5.49 20.19
N GLY A 322 13.92 -4.29 20.31
CA GLY A 322 15.34 -4.05 20.04
C GLY A 322 15.72 -4.11 18.58
N LEU A 323 14.74 -4.04 17.65
CA LEU A 323 15.01 -3.96 16.23
C LEU A 323 15.37 -2.52 15.84
N ASP A 324 16.15 -2.35 14.75
CA ASP A 324 16.66 -1.04 14.33
C ASP A 324 15.88 -0.40 13.17
N ASN A 325 14.84 -1.08 12.69
CA ASN A 325 14.00 -0.62 11.57
C ASN A 325 14.80 -0.35 10.27
N ARG A 326 15.97 -0.99 10.09
CA ARG A 326 16.85 -0.81 8.94
C ARG A 326 16.70 -1.97 7.96
N THR A 327 16.22 -1.66 6.75
CA THR A 327 16.01 -2.61 5.66
C THR A 327 16.21 -1.94 4.30
N ALA A 328 16.59 -2.72 3.30
CA ALA A 328 16.64 -2.28 1.91
C ALA A 328 15.23 -1.92 1.36
N ALA A 329 14.18 -2.49 1.95
CA ALA A 329 12.78 -2.18 1.65
C ALA A 329 12.33 -0.89 2.37
N ASP A 330 12.95 0.24 2.04
CA ASP A 330 12.73 1.54 2.71
C ASP A 330 11.26 2.00 2.73
N GLY A 331 10.45 1.58 1.77
CA GLY A 331 8.99 1.81 1.75
C GLY A 331 8.21 1.00 2.78
N LEU A 332 8.84 0.01 3.44
CA LEU A 332 8.27 -0.82 4.48
C LEU A 332 8.96 -0.62 5.86
N ALA A 333 9.97 0.24 5.92
CA ALA A 333 10.72 0.54 7.14
C ALA A 333 9.90 1.46 8.06
N VAL A 334 8.92 0.91 8.75
CA VAL A 334 7.99 1.64 9.62
C VAL A 334 7.98 1.02 11.01
N ALA A 335 8.12 1.86 12.04
CA ALA A 335 8.26 1.38 13.41
C ALA A 335 6.93 0.89 14.02
N CYS A 336 5.81 1.49 13.66
CA CYS A 336 4.49 1.20 14.23
C CYS A 336 3.47 0.90 13.11
N ALA A 337 2.55 -0.02 13.36
CA ALA A 337 1.44 -0.29 12.45
C ALA A 337 0.31 0.72 12.64
N SER A 338 -0.40 1.05 11.56
CA SER A 338 -1.61 1.87 11.60
C SER A 338 -2.73 1.20 12.37
N ASP A 339 -3.31 1.91 13.32
CA ASP A 339 -4.50 1.44 14.02
C ASP A 339 -5.71 1.37 13.09
N LEU A 340 -5.88 2.34 12.20
CA LEU A 340 -6.94 2.30 11.19
C LEU A 340 -6.86 1.02 10.35
N ALA A 341 -5.67 0.71 9.81
CA ALA A 341 -5.46 -0.49 9.02
C ALA A 341 -5.71 -1.76 9.85
N PHE A 342 -5.15 -1.83 11.07
CA PHE A 342 -5.32 -2.98 11.95
C PHE A 342 -6.79 -3.22 12.30
N GLN A 343 -7.51 -2.22 12.77
CA GLN A 343 -8.92 -2.34 13.15
C GLN A 343 -9.81 -2.75 11.96
N SER A 344 -9.49 -2.24 10.77
CA SER A 344 -10.29 -2.52 9.57
C SER A 344 -10.12 -3.95 9.05
N ILE A 345 -8.94 -4.58 9.20
CA ILE A 345 -8.61 -5.80 8.45
C ILE A 345 -7.99 -6.92 9.26
N ALA A 346 -7.52 -6.70 10.51
CA ALA A 346 -6.79 -7.72 11.27
C ALA A 346 -7.55 -9.05 11.38
N HIS A 347 -8.88 -9.00 11.52
CA HIS A 347 -9.75 -10.17 11.59
C HIS A 347 -9.91 -10.90 10.24
N GLN A 348 -9.44 -10.34 9.14
CA GLN A 348 -9.53 -10.87 7.77
C GLN A 348 -8.16 -11.31 7.21
N VAL A 349 -7.04 -10.91 7.82
CA VAL A 349 -5.70 -11.34 7.40
C VAL A 349 -5.55 -12.84 7.61
N THR A 350 -5.14 -13.56 6.57
CA THR A 350 -4.92 -15.01 6.61
C THR A 350 -3.59 -15.36 7.28
N ALA A 351 -2.52 -14.67 6.87
CA ALA A 351 -1.20 -14.83 7.46
C ALA A 351 -0.36 -13.55 7.30
N ALA A 352 0.66 -13.43 8.13
CA ALA A 352 1.73 -12.44 7.98
C ALA A 352 3.07 -13.13 8.13
N TYR A 353 4.07 -12.69 7.36
CA TYR A 353 5.40 -13.32 7.35
C TYR A 353 6.49 -12.28 7.14
N THR A 354 7.69 -12.64 7.56
CA THR A 354 8.86 -11.76 7.41
C THR A 354 9.85 -12.27 6.36
N VAL A 355 10.54 -11.32 5.72
CA VAL A 355 11.51 -11.55 4.64
C VAL A 355 12.79 -10.78 4.94
N THR A 356 13.95 -11.40 4.76
CA THR A 356 15.25 -10.74 4.89
C THR A 356 15.60 -9.91 3.66
N ASP A 357 16.47 -8.93 3.81
CA ASP A 357 17.00 -8.15 2.69
C ASP A 357 17.71 -9.06 1.65
N GLY A 358 18.39 -10.11 2.10
CA GLY A 358 19.01 -11.09 1.22
C GLY A 358 18.00 -11.80 0.33
N GLU A 359 16.91 -12.31 0.91
CA GLU A 359 15.81 -12.93 0.15
C GLU A 359 15.17 -11.93 -0.83
N MET A 360 14.96 -10.67 -0.42
CA MET A 360 14.41 -9.64 -1.32
C MET A 360 15.30 -9.43 -2.55
N PHE A 361 16.63 -9.34 -2.38
CA PHE A 361 17.55 -9.19 -3.49
C PHE A 361 17.62 -10.44 -4.38
N ASP A 362 17.48 -11.63 -3.80
CA ASP A 362 17.39 -12.89 -4.56
C ASP A 362 16.13 -12.90 -5.43
N TRP A 363 14.99 -12.50 -4.89
CA TRP A 363 13.74 -12.41 -5.63
C TRP A 363 13.79 -11.34 -6.73
N ILE A 364 14.41 -10.18 -6.50
CA ILE A 364 14.64 -9.17 -7.53
C ILE A 364 15.43 -9.76 -8.70
N ARG A 365 16.55 -10.47 -8.41
CA ARG A 365 17.37 -11.08 -9.46
C ARG A 365 16.61 -12.14 -10.26
N LYS A 366 15.87 -13.01 -9.58
CA LYS A 366 15.04 -14.05 -10.19
C LYS A 366 13.94 -13.42 -11.06
N ALA A 367 13.17 -12.48 -10.53
CA ALA A 367 12.11 -11.79 -11.26
C ALA A 367 12.64 -11.06 -12.51
N TRP A 368 13.80 -10.41 -12.39
CA TRP A 368 14.44 -9.76 -13.51
C TRP A 368 14.93 -10.76 -14.58
N SER A 369 15.65 -11.82 -14.17
CA SER A 369 16.23 -12.77 -15.11
C SER A 369 15.21 -13.65 -15.83
N THR A 370 14.06 -13.92 -15.21
CA THR A 370 13.01 -14.78 -15.78
C THR A 370 11.93 -14.01 -16.53
N GLU A 371 11.42 -12.93 -15.94
CA GLU A 371 10.24 -12.21 -16.44
C GLU A 371 10.55 -10.76 -16.87
N GLY A 372 11.79 -10.27 -16.66
CA GLY A 372 12.15 -8.88 -16.95
C GLY A 372 11.52 -7.84 -16.00
N LEU A 373 11.02 -8.28 -14.84
CA LEU A 373 10.38 -7.39 -13.87
C LEU A 373 11.42 -6.59 -13.08
N ARG A 374 11.28 -5.26 -13.11
CA ARG A 374 12.14 -4.32 -12.35
C ARG A 374 11.45 -3.96 -11.04
N LEU A 375 11.78 -4.68 -9.99
CA LEU A 375 11.15 -4.51 -8.68
C LEU A 375 12.07 -3.74 -7.71
N GLU A 376 11.49 -2.91 -6.84
CA GLU A 376 12.16 -2.43 -5.64
C GLU A 376 12.12 -3.51 -4.54
N PRO A 377 13.02 -3.47 -3.53
CA PRO A 377 13.04 -4.47 -2.47
C PRO A 377 11.69 -4.64 -1.76
N ALA A 378 10.98 -3.55 -1.50
CA ALA A 378 9.66 -3.58 -0.89
C ALA A 378 8.66 -4.43 -1.71
N ALA A 379 8.63 -4.28 -3.04
CA ALA A 379 7.73 -5.04 -3.90
C ALA A 379 8.09 -6.53 -3.95
N ALA A 380 9.38 -6.86 -3.85
CA ALA A 380 9.86 -8.24 -3.95
C ALA A 380 9.49 -9.11 -2.72
N THR A 381 9.12 -8.52 -1.59
CA THR A 381 8.73 -9.26 -0.38
C THR A 381 7.56 -10.21 -0.60
N SER A 382 6.61 -9.82 -1.47
CA SER A 382 5.43 -10.64 -1.78
C SER A 382 5.75 -11.95 -2.50
N LEU A 383 6.84 -11.99 -3.30
CA LEU A 383 7.24 -13.17 -4.04
C LEU A 383 7.68 -14.33 -3.12
N ALA A 384 8.32 -14.01 -2.00
CA ALA A 384 8.74 -15.01 -1.02
C ALA A 384 7.55 -15.80 -0.45
N GLY A 385 6.41 -15.14 -0.19
CA GLY A 385 5.21 -15.81 0.28
C GLY A 385 4.58 -16.72 -0.77
N ALA A 386 4.43 -16.20 -1.98
CA ALA A 386 3.76 -16.92 -3.06
C ALA A 386 4.54 -18.15 -3.53
N LEU A 387 5.87 -18.13 -3.49
CA LEU A 387 6.73 -19.12 -4.12
C LEU A 387 7.48 -20.01 -3.12
N ASP A 388 7.92 -19.49 -1.97
CA ASP A 388 8.67 -20.26 -0.98
C ASP A 388 7.86 -20.68 0.23
N ARG A 389 6.74 -19.99 0.52
CA ARG A 389 5.94 -20.18 1.74
C ARG A 389 4.51 -20.63 1.47
N ALA A 390 4.28 -21.35 0.38
CA ALA A 390 2.96 -21.87 -0.01
C ALA A 390 2.30 -22.76 1.08
N TRP A 391 3.08 -23.30 2.03
CA TRP A 391 2.60 -24.06 3.19
C TRP A 391 1.83 -23.21 4.22
N MET A 392 1.82 -21.88 4.12
CA MET A 392 1.00 -21.00 4.97
C MET A 392 -0.49 -21.01 4.59
N HIS A 393 -0.85 -21.67 3.49
CA HIS A 393 -2.25 -21.73 3.08
C HIS A 393 -3.05 -22.57 4.07
N PRO A 394 -4.26 -22.13 4.49
CA PRO A 394 -5.17 -22.96 5.26
C PRO A 394 -5.48 -24.23 4.48
N ALA A 395 -5.42 -25.38 5.18
CA ALA A 395 -5.75 -26.68 4.61
C ALA A 395 -7.27 -26.81 4.39
#